data_f7ad2e3ccdedd77628057e5741bb162e
#
_entry.id   f7ad2e3ccdedd77628057e5741bb162e
#
_cell.length_a   1.000
_cell.length_b   1.000
_cell.length_c   1.000
_cell.angle_alpha   90.00
_cell.angle_beta   90.00
_cell.angle_gamma   90.00
#
_symmetry.space_group_name_H-M   'P 1'
#
loop_
_entity.id
_entity.type
_entity.pdbx_description
1 polymer ?
#
loop_
_entity_poly.entity_id
_entity_poly.type
_entity_poly.pdbx_seq_one_letter_code
_entity_poly.pdbx_strand_id
1 'polypeptide(L)'
;MALIIDADNIIVPSYLSEVNDAFAVPGVRVVQTHRVAKNLNTDMAYLDAVSEEINNSIFRSGHANLGMSAALIGSGMAFDYPLFYDAMMSNTSVGGFDRVLEMKLLYEGVHFHYLPDTFVKDEKIQQANNFYQQRRRWLSAQYYSFFEFAGRLLPAIRDGKWDFCDKLYQQISFSRVLLLGFVFIISLAHSLCASPSACKWWGIFILLLSALALAIPRKYWKWRLLKAVCWVPYSFLLMLLNLFRLKEANKRFIHTVHGVD
;
A
#
# COMPACT_ATOMS: atom_id res chain seq x y z
N MET A 1 12.38 20.68 7.00
CA MET A 1 11.83 19.50 6.29
C MET A 1 12.57 18.25 6.77
N ALA A 2 11.85 17.14 7.00
CA ALA A 2 12.43 15.81 7.23
C ALA A 2 12.10 14.95 6.01
N LEU A 3 13.09 14.27 5.43
CA LEU A 3 12.96 13.39 4.28
C LEU A 3 13.27 11.95 4.71
N ILE A 4 12.38 11.02 4.42
CA ILE A 4 12.50 9.60 4.75
C ILE A 4 12.69 8.80 3.47
N ILE A 5 13.82 8.13 3.36
CA ILE A 5 14.22 7.30 2.21
C ILE A 5 14.86 6.03 2.75
N ASP A 6 14.51 4.87 2.21
CA ASP A 6 15.17 3.61 2.56
C ASP A 6 16.60 3.56 2.00
N ALA A 7 17.51 2.87 2.69
CA ALA A 7 18.93 2.87 2.37
C ALA A 7 19.29 2.29 0.99
N ASP A 8 18.40 1.47 0.42
CA ASP A 8 18.53 0.86 -0.90
C ASP A 8 17.84 1.64 -2.03
N ASN A 9 17.20 2.76 -1.68
CA ASN A 9 16.48 3.58 -2.66
C ASN A 9 17.44 4.46 -3.48
N ILE A 10 17.06 4.71 -4.71
CA ILE A 10 17.72 5.66 -5.61
C ILE A 10 16.75 6.76 -5.97
N ILE A 11 17.12 8.01 -5.72
CA ILE A 11 16.34 9.19 -6.09
C ILE A 11 16.82 9.75 -7.44
N VAL A 12 15.94 10.45 -8.14
CA VAL A 12 16.29 11.19 -9.36
C VAL A 12 17.05 12.49 -8.97
N PRO A 13 17.90 13.05 -9.84
CA PRO A 13 18.70 14.25 -9.52
C PRO A 13 17.86 15.46 -9.09
N SER A 14 16.68 15.66 -9.66
CA SER A 14 15.74 16.75 -9.36
C SER A 14 14.91 16.53 -8.09
N TYR A 15 15.02 15.37 -7.45
CA TYR A 15 14.13 14.94 -6.36
C TYR A 15 14.04 15.96 -5.21
N LEU A 16 15.19 16.44 -4.73
CA LEU A 16 15.21 17.37 -3.60
C LEU A 16 14.64 18.74 -3.96
N SER A 17 14.89 19.24 -5.18
CA SER A 17 14.30 20.50 -5.65
C SER A 17 12.78 20.38 -5.81
N GLU A 18 12.27 19.31 -6.43
CA GLU A 18 10.86 19.09 -6.60
C GLU A 18 10.09 18.97 -5.27
N VAL A 19 10.67 18.25 -4.30
CA VAL A 19 10.12 18.16 -2.95
C VAL A 19 10.16 19.52 -2.24
N ASN A 20 11.25 20.27 -2.36
CA ASN A 20 11.37 21.59 -1.77
C ASN A 20 10.37 22.59 -2.36
N ASP A 21 10.15 22.55 -3.68
CA ASP A 21 9.18 23.39 -4.36
C ASP A 21 7.74 23.07 -3.91
N ALA A 22 7.43 21.80 -3.64
CA ALA A 22 6.15 21.41 -3.05
C ALA A 22 5.93 22.03 -1.66
N PHE A 23 6.97 22.07 -0.82
CA PHE A 23 6.90 22.72 0.50
C PHE A 23 6.85 24.26 0.44
N ALA A 24 7.19 24.88 -0.69
CA ALA A 24 6.99 26.29 -0.90
C ALA A 24 5.50 26.69 -1.08
N VAL A 25 4.64 25.70 -1.38
CA VAL A 25 3.18 25.90 -1.50
C VAL A 25 2.57 26.03 -0.09
N PRO A 26 1.84 27.11 0.21
CA PRO A 26 1.22 27.29 1.52
C PRO A 26 0.29 26.13 1.90
N GLY A 27 0.45 25.62 3.13
CA GLY A 27 -0.38 24.53 3.67
C GLY A 27 0.17 23.13 3.40
N VAL A 28 1.17 22.96 2.55
CA VAL A 28 1.83 21.66 2.33
C VAL A 28 2.73 21.35 3.52
N ARG A 29 2.41 20.28 4.24
CA ARG A 29 3.16 19.84 5.41
C ARG A 29 3.66 18.41 5.30
N VAL A 30 3.03 17.60 4.43
CA VAL A 30 3.39 16.19 4.17
C VAL A 30 3.30 15.93 2.68
N VAL A 31 4.32 15.28 2.15
CA VAL A 31 4.44 14.91 0.73
C VAL A 31 4.80 13.44 0.63
N GLN A 32 4.09 12.71 -0.22
CA GLN A 32 4.48 11.37 -0.69
C GLN A 32 4.88 11.46 -2.16
N THR A 33 6.05 10.94 -2.51
CA THR A 33 6.52 10.86 -3.89
C THR A 33 6.19 9.52 -4.53
N HIS A 34 6.39 9.38 -5.84
CA HIS A 34 6.06 8.20 -6.61
C HIS A 34 7.14 7.13 -6.50
N ARG A 35 6.87 6.06 -5.75
CA ARG A 35 7.78 4.92 -5.64
C ARG A 35 7.62 3.98 -6.84
N VAL A 36 8.75 3.70 -7.51
CA VAL A 36 8.82 2.83 -8.69
C VAL A 36 9.84 1.71 -8.49
N ALA A 37 9.75 0.65 -9.30
CA ALA A 37 10.68 -0.45 -9.22
C ALA A 37 12.09 -0.07 -9.72
N LYS A 38 13.13 -0.39 -8.92
CA LYS A 38 14.54 -0.34 -9.31
C LYS A 38 14.93 -1.53 -10.19
N ASN A 39 14.36 -2.71 -9.94
CA ASN A 39 14.64 -3.95 -10.63
C ASN A 39 13.35 -4.63 -11.13
N LEU A 40 13.47 -5.33 -12.27
CA LEU A 40 12.39 -6.11 -12.89
C LEU A 40 12.94 -7.44 -13.40
N ASN A 41 13.98 -7.98 -12.77
CA ASN A 41 14.77 -9.12 -13.26
C ASN A 41 14.05 -10.47 -13.13
N THR A 42 13.19 -10.65 -12.11
CA THR A 42 12.39 -11.87 -11.90
C THR A 42 10.90 -11.63 -12.13
N ASP A 43 10.10 -12.68 -12.35
CA ASP A 43 8.64 -12.56 -12.49
C ASP A 43 7.99 -12.12 -11.17
N MET A 44 8.57 -12.49 -10.03
CA MET A 44 8.12 -12.04 -8.72
C MET A 44 8.38 -10.53 -8.55
N ALA A 45 9.57 -10.03 -8.89
CA ALA A 45 9.87 -8.60 -8.88
C ALA A 45 8.96 -7.80 -9.82
N TYR A 46 8.62 -8.40 -10.98
CA TYR A 46 7.67 -7.79 -11.91
C TYR A 46 6.26 -7.71 -11.33
N LEU A 47 5.77 -8.79 -10.69
CA LEU A 47 4.46 -8.81 -10.03
C LEU A 47 4.40 -7.80 -8.88
N ASP A 48 5.47 -7.70 -8.08
CA ASP A 48 5.56 -6.73 -6.98
C ASP A 48 5.58 -5.29 -7.51
N ALA A 49 6.30 -5.02 -8.60
CA ALA A 49 6.30 -3.73 -9.28
C ALA A 49 4.91 -3.35 -9.80
N VAL A 50 4.21 -4.27 -10.45
CA VAL A 50 2.83 -4.06 -10.92
C VAL A 50 1.89 -3.80 -9.73
N SER A 51 2.04 -4.55 -8.63
CA SER A 51 1.27 -4.33 -7.41
C SER A 51 1.51 -2.95 -6.81
N GLU A 52 2.74 -2.44 -6.84
CA GLU A 52 3.06 -1.09 -6.38
C GLU A 52 2.43 -0.01 -7.27
N GLU A 53 2.47 -0.18 -8.59
CA GLU A 53 1.85 0.78 -9.51
C GLU A 53 0.32 0.81 -9.39
N ILE A 54 -0.32 -0.32 -9.09
CA ILE A 54 -1.75 -0.34 -8.76
C ILE A 54 -2.01 0.45 -7.46
N ASN A 55 -1.11 0.37 -6.45
CA ASN A 55 -1.20 1.21 -5.25
C ASN A 55 -1.03 2.70 -5.58
N ASN A 56 -0.04 3.03 -6.42
CA ASN A 56 0.18 4.40 -6.87
C ASN A 56 -1.05 4.96 -7.59
N SER A 57 -1.67 4.15 -8.45
CA SER A 57 -2.86 4.55 -9.21
C SER A 57 -4.08 4.75 -8.30
N ILE A 58 -4.38 3.82 -7.39
CA ILE A 58 -5.61 3.83 -6.59
C ILE A 58 -5.46 4.72 -5.35
N PHE A 59 -4.48 4.41 -4.49
CA PHE A 59 -4.38 4.99 -3.14
C PHE A 59 -3.54 6.27 -3.07
N ARG A 60 -2.93 6.71 -4.16
CA ARG A 60 -2.16 7.96 -4.24
C ARG A 60 -2.73 8.89 -5.30
N SER A 61 -2.52 8.62 -6.59
CA SER A 61 -3.06 9.48 -7.66
C SER A 61 -4.58 9.57 -7.62
N GLY A 62 -5.28 8.44 -7.47
CA GLY A 62 -6.74 8.39 -7.40
C GLY A 62 -7.28 9.19 -6.22
N HIS A 63 -6.71 9.00 -5.02
CA HIS A 63 -7.09 9.76 -3.82
C HIS A 63 -6.79 11.26 -4.00
N ALA A 64 -5.59 11.61 -4.45
CA ALA A 64 -5.20 12.99 -4.69
C ALA A 64 -6.13 13.70 -5.70
N ASN A 65 -6.53 13.01 -6.79
CA ASN A 65 -7.48 13.54 -7.77
C ASN A 65 -8.91 13.74 -7.21
N LEU A 66 -9.26 13.03 -6.15
CA LEU A 66 -10.52 13.20 -5.42
C LEU A 66 -10.42 14.22 -4.27
N GLY A 67 -9.28 14.89 -4.11
CA GLY A 67 -9.02 15.83 -3.02
C GLY A 67 -8.79 15.15 -1.66
N MET A 68 -8.49 13.85 -1.66
CA MET A 68 -8.15 13.06 -0.47
C MET A 68 -6.64 12.93 -0.31
N SER A 69 -6.20 12.61 0.89
CA SER A 69 -4.79 12.38 1.20
C SER A 69 -4.22 11.15 0.50
N ALA A 70 -3.02 11.29 -0.07
CA ALA A 70 -2.27 10.18 -0.64
C ALA A 70 -1.76 9.22 0.44
N ALA A 71 -1.76 7.92 0.18
CA ALA A 71 -1.25 6.93 1.12
C ALA A 71 0.26 7.01 1.31
N LEU A 72 0.75 7.00 2.55
CA LEU A 72 2.16 6.88 2.89
C LEU A 72 2.66 5.43 2.74
N ILE A 73 3.96 5.25 2.45
CA ILE A 73 4.53 3.92 2.15
C ILE A 73 5.88 3.64 2.83
N GLY A 74 6.24 4.43 3.83
CA GLY A 74 7.48 4.22 4.57
C GLY A 74 8.73 4.80 3.92
N SER A 75 8.73 5.09 2.61
CA SER A 75 9.85 5.68 1.88
C SER A 75 9.39 6.69 0.83
N GLY A 76 10.28 7.60 0.43
CA GLY A 76 9.92 8.69 -0.47
C GLY A 76 8.90 9.66 0.15
N MET A 77 8.95 9.85 1.46
CA MET A 77 8.08 10.72 2.22
C MET A 77 8.85 11.95 2.71
N ALA A 78 8.22 13.11 2.66
CA ALA A 78 8.77 14.33 3.25
C ALA A 78 7.74 14.99 4.17
N PHE A 79 8.22 15.58 5.26
CA PHE A 79 7.42 16.18 6.30
C PHE A 79 7.96 17.53 6.72
N ASP A 80 7.08 18.41 7.18
CA ASP A 80 7.47 19.50 8.05
C ASP A 80 8.17 18.94 9.31
N TYR A 81 9.38 19.41 9.62
CA TYR A 81 10.21 18.78 10.64
C TYR A 81 9.60 18.79 12.05
N PRO A 82 9.07 19.90 12.58
CA PRO A 82 8.35 19.91 13.85
C PRO A 82 7.20 18.90 13.89
N LEU A 83 6.35 18.88 12.85
CA LEU A 83 5.23 17.93 12.74
C LEU A 83 5.72 16.48 12.82
N PHE A 84 6.76 16.14 12.08
CA PHE A 84 7.32 14.80 12.07
C PHE A 84 7.92 14.42 13.42
N TYR A 85 8.69 15.31 14.02
CA TYR A 85 9.31 15.08 15.32
C TYR A 85 8.27 14.79 16.40
N ASP A 86 7.24 15.63 16.53
CA ASP A 86 6.18 15.49 17.53
C ASP A 86 5.38 14.20 17.31
N ALA A 87 5.10 13.85 16.05
CA ALA A 87 4.40 12.63 15.71
C ALA A 87 5.22 11.37 16.03
N MET A 88 6.53 11.39 15.79
CA MET A 88 7.41 10.25 16.03
C MET A 88 7.77 10.07 17.51
N MET A 89 7.87 11.13 18.31
CA MET A 89 8.11 11.03 19.75
C MET A 89 7.08 10.18 20.50
N SER A 90 5.86 10.10 20.00
CA SER A 90 4.76 9.30 20.58
C SER A 90 4.52 7.99 19.81
N ASN A 91 5.31 7.67 18.79
CA ASN A 91 5.15 6.46 18.00
C ASN A 91 5.91 5.29 18.64
N THR A 92 5.18 4.34 19.22
CA THR A 92 5.74 3.16 19.91
C THR A 92 5.72 1.88 19.06
N SER A 93 5.41 1.99 17.76
CA SER A 93 5.31 0.82 16.87
C SER A 93 6.67 0.16 16.65
N VAL A 94 6.75 -1.16 16.80
CA VAL A 94 7.97 -1.96 16.57
C VAL A 94 8.27 -2.12 15.07
N GLY A 95 7.24 -2.03 14.22
CA GLY A 95 7.36 -2.10 12.76
C GLY A 95 6.15 -1.48 12.09
N GLY A 96 6.33 -0.94 10.87
CA GLY A 96 5.26 -0.22 10.17
C GLY A 96 4.94 1.12 10.81
N PHE A 97 5.98 1.84 11.25
CA PHE A 97 5.87 3.17 11.85
C PHE A 97 5.11 4.15 10.95
N ASP A 98 5.25 3.98 9.63
CA ASP A 98 4.58 4.74 8.59
C ASP A 98 3.05 4.67 8.70
N ARG A 99 2.49 3.51 9.02
CA ARG A 99 1.04 3.32 9.17
C ARG A 99 0.48 4.01 10.41
N VAL A 100 1.18 3.91 11.53
CA VAL A 100 0.77 4.59 12.78
C VAL A 100 0.92 6.11 12.62
N LEU A 101 2.01 6.56 12.00
CA LEU A 101 2.26 7.96 11.66
C LEU A 101 1.15 8.51 10.75
N GLU A 102 0.82 7.78 9.69
CA GLU A 102 -0.25 8.12 8.75
C GLU A 102 -1.60 8.29 9.47
N MET A 103 -2.02 7.32 10.26
CA MET A 103 -3.28 7.38 11.00
C MET A 103 -3.32 8.53 12.01
N LYS A 104 -2.21 8.79 12.72
CA LYS A 104 -2.12 9.88 13.67
C LYS A 104 -2.29 11.24 12.99
N LEU A 105 -1.51 11.50 11.95
CA LEU A 105 -1.53 12.77 11.22
C LEU A 105 -2.87 13.02 10.51
N LEU A 106 -3.49 11.98 9.94
CA LEU A 106 -4.84 12.10 9.36
C LEU A 106 -5.90 12.40 10.42
N TYR A 107 -5.78 11.81 11.62
CA TYR A 107 -6.68 12.14 12.73
C TYR A 107 -6.52 13.59 13.20
N GLU A 108 -5.32 14.14 13.10
CA GLU A 108 -5.02 15.55 13.38
C GLU A 108 -5.48 16.49 12.24
N GLY A 109 -5.99 15.94 11.12
CA GLY A 109 -6.48 16.72 9.97
C GLY A 109 -5.38 17.19 9.02
N VAL A 110 -4.20 16.56 9.07
CA VAL A 110 -3.09 16.87 8.16
C VAL A 110 -3.34 16.20 6.82
N HIS A 111 -3.31 16.98 5.73
CA HIS A 111 -3.45 16.48 4.38
C HIS A 111 -2.11 16.07 3.78
N PHE A 112 -2.08 14.94 3.03
CA PHE A 112 -0.88 14.40 2.39
C PHE A 112 -0.93 14.62 0.88
N HIS A 113 0.00 15.42 0.39
CA HIS A 113 0.13 15.73 -1.02
C HIS A 113 0.88 14.61 -1.76
N TYR A 114 0.54 14.39 -3.01
CA TYR A 114 1.21 13.42 -3.88
C TYR A 114 1.96 14.10 -5.01
N LEU A 115 3.21 13.70 -5.20
CA LEU A 115 4.04 14.12 -6.34
C LEU A 115 4.19 12.95 -7.33
N PRO A 116 3.33 12.88 -8.36
CA PRO A 116 3.27 11.74 -9.27
C PRO A 116 4.51 11.62 -10.18
N ASP A 117 5.20 12.71 -10.44
CA ASP A 117 6.33 12.78 -11.37
C ASP A 117 7.70 12.79 -10.66
N THR A 118 7.71 12.87 -9.32
CA THR A 118 8.94 12.81 -8.50
C THR A 118 9.22 11.37 -8.08
N PHE A 119 10.20 10.72 -8.70
CA PHE A 119 10.41 9.28 -8.57
C PHE A 119 11.46 8.91 -7.52
N VAL A 120 11.11 7.90 -6.70
CA VAL A 120 12.06 7.15 -5.87
C VAL A 120 12.06 5.69 -6.34
N LYS A 121 13.24 5.16 -6.67
CA LYS A 121 13.40 3.78 -7.13
C LYS A 121 13.68 2.86 -5.95
N ASP A 122 12.85 1.85 -5.78
CA ASP A 122 12.85 0.89 -4.68
C ASP A 122 13.10 -0.53 -5.18
N GLU A 123 13.89 -1.30 -4.45
CA GLU A 123 14.22 -2.67 -4.83
C GLU A 123 13.04 -3.61 -4.59
N LYS A 124 12.63 -4.32 -5.64
CA LYS A 124 11.52 -5.27 -5.57
C LYS A 124 11.99 -6.66 -5.22
N ILE A 125 11.17 -7.36 -4.44
CA ILE A 125 11.46 -8.70 -3.94
C ILE A 125 11.57 -9.70 -5.09
N GLN A 126 12.65 -10.49 -5.06
CA GLN A 126 13.00 -11.42 -6.11
C GLN A 126 12.62 -12.87 -5.79
N GLN A 127 12.47 -13.19 -4.48
CA GLN A 127 12.23 -14.54 -3.98
C GLN A 127 10.89 -14.65 -3.24
N ALA A 128 10.19 -15.77 -3.43
CA ALA A 128 8.88 -16.01 -2.84
C ALA A 128 8.91 -16.04 -1.29
N ASN A 129 9.98 -16.55 -0.68
CA ASN A 129 10.11 -16.57 0.78
C ASN A 129 10.20 -15.16 1.38
N ASN A 130 10.99 -14.28 0.76
CA ASN A 130 11.11 -12.89 1.18
C ASN A 130 9.79 -12.14 0.98
N PHE A 131 9.06 -12.44 -0.11
CA PHE A 131 7.71 -11.94 -0.33
C PHE A 131 6.74 -12.33 0.81
N TYR A 132 6.75 -13.61 1.21
CA TYR A 132 5.94 -14.10 2.32
C TYR A 132 6.23 -13.35 3.63
N GLN A 133 7.50 -13.22 4.00
CA GLN A 133 7.93 -12.54 5.23
C GLN A 133 7.55 -11.04 5.22
N GLN A 134 7.79 -10.35 4.10
CA GLN A 134 7.43 -8.94 3.95
C GLN A 134 5.92 -8.73 4.07
N ARG A 135 5.11 -9.54 3.37
CA ARG A 135 3.65 -9.44 3.40
C ARG A 135 3.08 -9.76 4.78
N ARG A 136 3.67 -10.72 5.50
CA ARG A 136 3.31 -11.01 6.90
C ARG A 136 3.54 -9.79 7.78
N ARG A 137 4.70 -9.14 7.66
CA ARG A 137 5.02 -7.91 8.41
C ARG A 137 4.01 -6.80 8.09
N TRP A 138 3.70 -6.58 6.81
CA TRP A 138 2.76 -5.53 6.40
C TRP A 138 1.33 -5.79 6.89
N LEU A 139 0.85 -7.02 6.80
CA LEU A 139 -0.46 -7.38 7.33
C LEU A 139 -0.53 -7.17 8.85
N SER A 140 0.50 -7.59 9.57
CA SER A 140 0.55 -7.40 11.02
C SER A 140 0.54 -5.92 11.41
N ALA A 141 1.34 -5.08 10.76
CA ALA A 141 1.34 -3.62 10.97
C ALA A 141 -0.02 -2.99 10.65
N GLN A 142 -0.68 -3.46 9.58
CA GLN A 142 -2.01 -3.02 9.17
C GLN A 142 -3.06 -3.27 10.25
N TYR A 143 -3.16 -4.50 10.75
CA TYR A 143 -4.13 -4.82 11.80
C TYR A 143 -3.79 -4.17 13.14
N TYR A 144 -2.52 -4.07 13.50
CA TYR A 144 -2.09 -3.35 14.68
C TYR A 144 -2.58 -1.89 14.64
N SER A 145 -2.30 -1.19 13.54
CA SER A 145 -2.74 0.18 13.33
C SER A 145 -4.27 0.31 13.38
N PHE A 146 -5.00 -0.64 12.77
CA PHE A 146 -6.46 -0.65 12.85
C PHE A 146 -6.95 -0.69 14.30
N PHE A 147 -6.49 -1.64 15.11
CA PHE A 147 -6.96 -1.79 16.48
C PHE A 147 -6.56 -0.61 17.37
N GLU A 148 -5.42 0.01 17.13
CA GLU A 148 -4.98 1.20 17.84
C GLU A 148 -5.92 2.41 17.59
N PHE A 149 -6.41 2.56 16.36
CA PHE A 149 -7.18 3.72 15.95
C PHE A 149 -8.70 3.49 15.81
N ALA A 150 -9.19 2.25 15.87
CA ALA A 150 -10.60 1.89 15.66
C ALA A 150 -11.56 2.66 16.60
N GLY A 151 -11.17 2.87 17.85
CA GLY A 151 -11.97 3.63 18.82
C GLY A 151 -12.18 5.10 18.47
N ARG A 152 -11.40 5.64 17.51
CA ARG A 152 -11.50 7.04 17.06
C ARG A 152 -12.44 7.21 15.86
N LEU A 153 -13.04 6.13 15.34
CA LEU A 153 -13.89 6.17 14.14
C LEU A 153 -15.12 7.08 14.34
N LEU A 154 -15.90 6.87 15.40
CA LEU A 154 -17.11 7.66 15.64
C LEU A 154 -16.81 9.15 15.86
N PRO A 155 -15.85 9.55 16.69
CA PRO A 155 -15.40 10.94 16.76
C PRO A 155 -14.97 11.51 15.40
N ALA A 156 -14.20 10.73 14.61
CA ALA A 156 -13.73 11.19 13.30
C ALA A 156 -14.86 11.42 12.30
N ILE A 157 -15.88 10.56 12.27
CA ILE A 157 -17.08 10.75 11.44
C ILE A 157 -17.81 12.03 11.84
N ARG A 158 -18.02 12.24 13.15
CA ARG A 158 -18.70 13.45 13.66
C ARG A 158 -17.94 14.72 13.29
N ASP A 159 -16.61 14.68 13.33
CA ASP A 159 -15.75 15.82 13.06
C ASP A 159 -15.41 15.97 11.56
N GLY A 160 -16.00 15.15 10.68
CA GLY A 160 -15.81 15.22 9.22
C GLY A 160 -14.41 14.83 8.72
N LYS A 161 -13.65 14.03 9.47
CA LYS A 161 -12.28 13.60 9.14
C LYS A 161 -12.29 12.42 8.16
N TRP A 162 -12.75 12.67 6.94
CA TRP A 162 -13.02 11.61 5.94
C TRP A 162 -11.76 10.87 5.49
N ASP A 163 -10.62 11.56 5.36
CA ASP A 163 -9.33 10.93 5.03
C ASP A 163 -8.92 9.87 6.08
N PHE A 164 -9.12 10.19 7.35
CA PHE A 164 -8.89 9.24 8.44
C PHE A 164 -9.87 8.05 8.38
N CYS A 165 -11.15 8.30 8.14
CA CYS A 165 -12.18 7.25 8.06
C CYS A 165 -11.91 6.30 6.90
N ASP A 166 -11.58 6.83 5.71
CA ASP A 166 -11.21 6.05 4.54
C ASP A 166 -9.95 5.21 4.81
N LYS A 167 -8.94 5.82 5.42
CA LYS A 167 -7.70 5.09 5.75
C LYS A 167 -7.93 4.00 6.78
N LEU A 168 -8.75 4.24 7.79
CA LEU A 168 -9.11 3.22 8.77
C LEU A 168 -9.86 2.05 8.11
N TYR A 169 -10.76 2.32 7.15
CA TYR A 169 -11.39 1.30 6.34
C TYR A 169 -10.36 0.49 5.52
N GLN A 170 -9.37 1.16 4.92
CA GLN A 170 -8.29 0.48 4.21
C GLN A 170 -7.48 -0.46 5.11
N GLN A 171 -7.29 -0.13 6.41
CA GLN A 171 -6.58 -0.98 7.35
C GLN A 171 -7.32 -2.29 7.68
N ILE A 172 -8.66 -2.32 7.66
CA ILE A 172 -9.43 -3.55 7.88
C ILE A 172 -9.67 -4.33 6.59
N SER A 173 -9.54 -3.69 5.44
CA SER A 173 -9.82 -4.30 4.14
C SER A 173 -8.84 -5.44 3.82
N PHE A 174 -9.34 -6.50 3.19
CA PHE A 174 -8.47 -7.55 2.68
C PHE A 174 -7.50 -7.03 1.63
N SER A 175 -6.32 -7.60 1.60
CA SER A 175 -5.40 -7.32 0.49
C SER A 175 -6.08 -7.69 -0.84
N ARG A 176 -5.76 -6.96 -1.92
CA ARG A 176 -6.37 -7.16 -3.25
C ARG A 176 -6.24 -8.59 -3.76
N VAL A 177 -5.12 -9.25 -3.45
CA VAL A 177 -4.90 -10.66 -3.83
C VAL A 177 -5.87 -11.57 -3.09
N LEU A 178 -6.10 -11.36 -1.79
CA LEU A 178 -7.09 -12.11 -1.01
C LEU A 178 -8.51 -11.83 -1.48
N LEU A 179 -8.84 -10.55 -1.71
CA LEU A 179 -10.16 -10.16 -2.21
C LEU A 179 -10.46 -10.83 -3.56
N LEU A 180 -9.51 -10.78 -4.50
CA LEU A 180 -9.64 -11.41 -5.80
C LEU A 180 -9.87 -12.92 -5.69
N GLY A 181 -9.07 -13.60 -4.85
CA GLY A 181 -9.19 -15.04 -4.63
C GLY A 181 -10.51 -15.43 -3.96
N PHE A 182 -10.96 -14.68 -2.94
CA PHE A 182 -12.24 -14.95 -2.29
C PHE A 182 -13.43 -14.75 -3.24
N VAL A 183 -13.45 -13.65 -3.99
CA VAL A 183 -14.53 -13.40 -4.97
C VAL A 183 -14.54 -14.49 -6.04
N PHE A 184 -13.37 -14.96 -6.52
CA PHE A 184 -13.28 -16.08 -7.45
C PHE A 184 -13.83 -17.37 -6.86
N ILE A 185 -13.44 -17.75 -5.63
CA ILE A 185 -13.91 -18.96 -4.96
C ILE A 185 -15.41 -18.91 -4.74
N ILE A 186 -15.96 -17.77 -4.31
CA ILE A 186 -17.40 -17.58 -4.13
C ILE A 186 -18.14 -17.72 -5.47
N SER A 187 -17.61 -17.11 -6.54
CA SER A 187 -18.18 -17.21 -7.89
C SER A 187 -18.25 -18.67 -8.37
N LEU A 188 -17.15 -19.41 -8.14
CA LEU A 188 -17.06 -20.82 -8.49
C LEU A 188 -18.05 -21.67 -7.68
N ALA A 189 -18.11 -21.45 -6.36
CA ALA A 189 -19.04 -22.19 -5.48
C ALA A 189 -20.52 -21.98 -5.89
N HIS A 190 -20.93 -20.74 -6.19
CA HIS A 190 -22.27 -20.45 -6.69
C HIS A 190 -22.56 -21.11 -8.05
N SER A 191 -21.55 -21.22 -8.91
CA SER A 191 -21.70 -21.93 -10.20
C SER A 191 -21.89 -23.44 -10.00
N LEU A 192 -21.09 -24.07 -9.12
CA LEU A 192 -21.20 -25.51 -8.82
C LEU A 192 -22.52 -25.87 -8.15
N CYS A 193 -23.08 -24.97 -7.34
CA CYS A 193 -24.41 -25.15 -6.72
C CYS A 193 -25.57 -24.74 -7.62
N ALA A 194 -25.33 -24.44 -8.90
CA ALA A 194 -26.34 -23.94 -9.86
C ALA A 194 -27.18 -22.76 -9.31
N SER A 195 -26.58 -21.93 -8.47
CA SER A 195 -27.27 -20.82 -7.81
C SER A 195 -27.60 -19.68 -8.78
N PRO A 196 -28.83 -19.09 -8.72
CA PRO A 196 -29.20 -17.93 -9.51
C PRO A 196 -28.24 -16.71 -9.29
N SER A 197 -27.53 -16.67 -8.18
CA SER A 197 -26.58 -15.61 -7.84
C SER A 197 -25.23 -15.76 -8.53
N ALA A 198 -24.94 -16.86 -9.24
CA ALA A 198 -23.67 -17.10 -9.90
C ALA A 198 -23.28 -15.95 -10.85
N CYS A 199 -24.23 -15.50 -11.70
CA CYS A 199 -23.97 -14.39 -12.64
C CYS A 199 -23.58 -13.08 -11.93
N LYS A 200 -24.17 -12.77 -10.76
CA LYS A 200 -23.82 -11.58 -9.97
C LYS A 200 -22.39 -11.65 -9.46
N TRP A 201 -21.96 -12.80 -8.93
CA TRP A 201 -20.62 -12.98 -8.41
C TRP A 201 -19.56 -12.95 -9.51
N TRP A 202 -19.82 -13.54 -10.67
CA TRP A 202 -18.96 -13.40 -11.83
C TRP A 202 -18.89 -11.96 -12.33
N GLY A 203 -20.00 -11.23 -12.32
CA GLY A 203 -20.03 -9.81 -12.64
C GLY A 203 -19.14 -8.98 -11.71
N ILE A 204 -19.19 -9.24 -10.39
CA ILE A 204 -18.31 -8.59 -9.38
C ILE A 204 -16.85 -8.96 -9.64
N PHE A 205 -16.56 -10.23 -9.94
CA PHE A 205 -15.19 -10.68 -10.25
C PHE A 205 -14.62 -9.98 -11.50
N ILE A 206 -15.39 -9.90 -12.57
CA ILE A 206 -14.99 -9.20 -13.81
C ILE A 206 -14.79 -7.71 -13.55
N LEU A 207 -15.68 -7.07 -12.78
CA LEU A 207 -15.54 -5.67 -12.42
C LEU A 207 -14.26 -5.41 -11.62
N LEU A 208 -13.96 -6.27 -10.64
CA LEU A 208 -12.73 -6.19 -9.84
C LEU A 208 -11.48 -6.37 -10.71
N LEU A 209 -11.47 -7.36 -11.60
CA LEU A 209 -10.37 -7.56 -12.55
C LEU A 209 -10.18 -6.35 -13.46
N SER A 210 -11.27 -5.80 -13.98
CA SER A 210 -11.24 -4.63 -14.86
C SER A 210 -10.68 -3.41 -14.12
N ALA A 211 -11.11 -3.17 -12.89
CA ALA A 211 -10.61 -2.07 -12.07
C ALA A 211 -9.10 -2.21 -11.80
N LEU A 212 -8.62 -3.41 -11.47
CA LEU A 212 -7.19 -3.66 -11.28
C LEU A 212 -6.41 -3.51 -12.60
N ALA A 213 -6.96 -3.98 -13.71
CA ALA A 213 -6.33 -3.86 -15.03
C ALA A 213 -6.18 -2.40 -15.45
N LEU A 214 -7.21 -1.58 -15.28
CA LEU A 214 -7.17 -0.14 -15.57
C LEU A 214 -6.15 0.62 -14.71
N ALA A 215 -5.88 0.14 -13.50
CA ALA A 215 -4.89 0.73 -12.60
C ALA A 215 -3.43 0.40 -12.99
N ILE A 216 -3.20 -0.52 -13.94
CA ILE A 216 -1.86 -0.90 -14.40
C ILE A 216 -1.40 0.06 -15.49
N PRO A 217 -0.27 0.79 -15.33
CA PRO A 217 0.28 1.65 -16.38
C PRO A 217 0.62 0.86 -17.66
N ARG A 218 0.43 1.50 -18.82
CA ARG A 218 0.67 0.88 -20.14
C ARG A 218 2.05 0.28 -20.29
N LYS A 219 3.08 0.82 -19.64
CA LYS A 219 4.47 0.31 -19.68
C LYS A 219 4.61 -1.15 -19.19
N TYR A 220 3.67 -1.62 -18.35
CA TYR A 220 3.64 -3.00 -17.81
C TYR A 220 2.76 -3.96 -18.63
N TRP A 221 2.02 -3.51 -19.65
CA TRP A 221 1.23 -4.37 -20.53
C TRP A 221 2.12 -5.07 -21.56
N LYS A 222 2.92 -6.04 -21.07
CA LYS A 222 3.84 -6.86 -21.87
C LYS A 222 3.53 -8.33 -21.63
N TRP A 223 4.00 -9.21 -22.51
CA TRP A 223 3.88 -10.68 -22.35
C TRP A 223 4.32 -11.16 -20.96
N ARG A 224 5.27 -10.48 -20.37
CA ARG A 224 5.75 -10.75 -19.01
C ARG A 224 4.68 -10.58 -17.93
N LEU A 225 3.70 -9.70 -18.14
CA LEU A 225 2.56 -9.54 -17.21
C LEU A 225 1.77 -10.84 -17.11
N LEU A 226 1.50 -11.53 -18.22
CA LEU A 226 0.78 -12.81 -18.21
C LEU A 226 1.53 -13.88 -17.42
N LYS A 227 2.86 -13.95 -17.57
CA LYS A 227 3.69 -14.86 -16.76
C LYS A 227 3.64 -14.49 -15.27
N ALA A 228 3.74 -13.22 -14.94
CA ALA A 228 3.66 -12.74 -13.55
C ALA A 228 2.28 -13.03 -12.92
N VAL A 229 1.19 -12.90 -13.68
CA VAL A 229 -0.17 -13.19 -13.19
C VAL A 229 -0.33 -14.67 -12.83
N CYS A 230 0.40 -15.60 -13.46
CA CYS A 230 0.39 -17.02 -13.07
C CYS A 230 0.86 -17.25 -11.61
N TRP A 231 1.60 -16.32 -11.03
CA TRP A 231 2.01 -16.37 -9.62
C TRP A 231 0.93 -15.87 -8.63
N VAL A 232 -0.18 -15.27 -9.13
CA VAL A 232 -1.25 -14.75 -8.27
C VAL A 232 -1.92 -15.84 -7.42
N PRO A 233 -2.28 -17.04 -7.94
CA PRO A 233 -2.85 -18.11 -7.12
C PRO A 233 -1.90 -18.55 -5.99
N TYR A 234 -0.59 -18.66 -6.28
CA TYR A 234 0.40 -18.97 -5.27
C TYR A 234 0.52 -17.86 -4.22
N SER A 235 0.54 -16.61 -4.67
CA SER A 235 0.55 -15.44 -3.78
C SER A 235 -0.71 -15.39 -2.90
N PHE A 236 -1.88 -15.79 -3.43
CA PHE A 236 -3.11 -15.92 -2.65
C PHE A 236 -2.97 -16.93 -1.50
N LEU A 237 -2.43 -18.12 -1.79
CA LEU A 237 -2.21 -19.14 -0.76
C LEU A 237 -1.24 -18.65 0.33
N LEU A 238 -0.14 -18.01 -0.05
CA LEU A 238 0.81 -17.44 0.91
C LEU A 238 0.16 -16.34 1.78
N MET A 239 -0.65 -15.48 1.18
CA MET A 239 -1.37 -14.43 1.90
C MET A 239 -2.45 -15.00 2.83
N LEU A 240 -3.15 -16.07 2.41
CA LEU A 240 -4.12 -16.79 3.22
C LEU A 240 -3.45 -17.42 4.46
N LEU A 241 -2.29 -18.07 4.29
CA LEU A 241 -1.50 -18.60 5.40
C LEU A 241 -1.05 -17.49 6.37
N ASN A 242 -0.71 -16.33 5.86
CA ASN A 242 -0.34 -15.18 6.69
C ASN A 242 -1.47 -14.71 7.61
N LEU A 243 -2.75 -14.79 7.20
CA LEU A 243 -3.88 -14.42 8.05
C LEU A 243 -3.94 -15.22 9.35
N PHE A 244 -3.56 -16.50 9.31
CA PHE A 244 -3.57 -17.37 10.49
C PHE A 244 -2.34 -17.18 11.42
N ARG A 245 -1.31 -16.44 10.97
CA ARG A 245 -0.03 -16.27 11.69
C ARG A 245 0.28 -14.82 12.11
N LEU A 246 -0.74 -13.97 12.16
CA LEU A 246 -0.58 -12.53 12.46
C LEU A 246 -0.10 -12.21 13.87
N LYS A 247 -0.50 -13.03 14.87
CA LYS A 247 -0.25 -12.77 16.30
C LYS A 247 1.22 -12.66 16.72
N GLU A 248 2.14 -13.23 15.93
CA GLU A 248 3.57 -13.27 16.28
C GLU A 248 4.41 -12.16 15.64
N ALA A 249 3.93 -11.55 14.55
CA ALA A 249 4.74 -10.69 13.70
C ALA A 249 5.02 -9.28 14.28
N ASN A 250 4.22 -8.82 15.27
CA ASN A 250 4.39 -7.50 15.87
C ASN A 250 5.23 -7.49 17.17
N LYS A 251 5.71 -8.66 17.62
CA LYS A 251 6.53 -8.78 18.84
C LYS A 251 8.02 -8.56 18.59
N ARG A 252 8.50 -8.75 17.34
CA ARG A 252 9.89 -8.58 16.94
C ARG A 252 9.96 -8.01 15.52
N PHE A 253 10.94 -7.15 15.27
CA PHE A 253 11.22 -6.68 13.92
C PHE A 253 11.73 -7.82 13.05
N ILE A 254 11.03 -8.11 11.94
CA ILE A 254 11.43 -9.13 10.97
C ILE A 254 12.23 -8.43 9.86
N HIS A 255 13.53 -8.66 9.85
CA HIS A 255 14.39 -8.15 8.78
C HIS A 255 14.09 -8.91 7.48
N THR A 256 13.92 -8.17 6.38
CA THR A 256 13.75 -8.75 5.03
C THR A 256 15.04 -8.51 4.26
N VAL A 257 15.68 -9.59 3.81
CA VAL A 257 16.90 -9.49 3.00
C VAL A 257 16.49 -9.09 1.58
N HIS A 258 17.10 -8.01 1.07
CA HIS A 258 17.00 -7.56 -0.31
C HIS A 258 18.27 -7.98 -1.04
N GLY A 259 18.16 -8.30 -2.33
CA GLY A 259 19.26 -8.79 -3.15
C GLY A 259 19.21 -10.28 -3.43
N VAL A 260 19.96 -10.68 -4.48
CA VAL A 260 20.34 -12.07 -4.76
C VAL A 260 21.82 -12.11 -4.46
N ASP A 261 22.23 -12.89 -3.46
CA ASP A 261 23.63 -13.28 -3.29
C ASP A 261 24.06 -14.15 -4.48
#